data_3c5a5e9187cde48e6eaba0f9f37e568e
#
_entry.id   3c5a5e9187cde48e6eaba0f9f37e568e
#
_cell.length_a   1.000
_cell.length_b   1.000
_cell.length_c   1.000
_cell.angle_alpha   90.00
_cell.angle_beta   90.00
_cell.angle_gamma   90.00
#
_symmetry.space_group_name_H-M   'P 1'
#
loop_
_entity.id
_entity.type
_entity.pdbx_description
1 polymer ?
#
loop_
_entity_poly.entity_id
_entity_poly.type
_entity_poly.pdbx_seq_one_letter_code
_entity_poly.pdbx_strand_id
1 'polypeptide(L)'
;QEPWLTVSPANGVGSVECRIIIDSALAVTSRDAVVRIENQVTGDRKDFTVKQEGFPYQITLDKPEVNLVSYAKLNERKFDVKVKTNVPFEVELPEDAAQWLTYTMPELNLDRGARPREVAVTFRWNVNFNQEGRGTVINFNPVDAGIVPSLKDNLKISQDPAETIEIGVKGDSLAIVA
;
A
#
# COMPACT_ATOMS: atom_id res chain seq x y z
N GLN A 1 -3.75 -5.62 -35.46
CA GLN A 1 -3.41 -4.56 -34.50
C GLN A 1 -3.91 -4.94 -33.11
N GLU A 2 -3.03 -4.89 -32.14
CA GLU A 2 -3.41 -5.17 -30.76
C GLU A 2 -4.29 -4.04 -30.21
N PRO A 3 -5.36 -4.35 -29.45
CA PRO A 3 -6.33 -3.35 -29.01
C PRO A 3 -5.74 -2.28 -28.07
N TRP A 4 -4.62 -2.55 -27.42
CA TRP A 4 -3.95 -1.66 -26.48
C TRP A 4 -2.87 -0.77 -27.12
N LEU A 5 -2.61 -0.94 -28.41
CA LEU A 5 -1.57 -0.21 -29.14
C LEU A 5 -2.17 0.38 -30.43
N THR A 6 -1.96 1.67 -30.62
CA THR A 6 -2.41 2.40 -31.81
C THR A 6 -1.24 3.12 -32.45
N VAL A 7 -1.15 3.03 -33.78
CA VAL A 7 -0.18 3.77 -34.59
C VAL A 7 -0.92 4.85 -35.38
N SER A 8 -0.48 6.09 -35.26
CA SER A 8 -1.10 7.22 -35.95
C SER A 8 -0.06 8.17 -36.53
N PRO A 9 -0.16 8.53 -37.83
CA PRO A 9 -1.06 7.95 -38.84
C PRO A 9 -0.68 6.51 -39.21
N ALA A 10 -1.66 5.72 -39.64
CA ALA A 10 -1.46 4.31 -40.02
C ALA A 10 -0.85 4.14 -41.43
N ASN A 11 -0.87 5.18 -42.24
CA ASN A 11 -0.27 5.22 -43.55
C ASN A 11 0.17 6.65 -43.91
N GLY A 12 1.01 6.79 -44.95
CA GLY A 12 1.49 8.08 -45.41
C GLY A 12 2.30 7.96 -46.69
N VAL A 13 2.65 9.10 -47.26
CA VAL A 13 3.47 9.21 -48.48
C VAL A 13 4.70 10.06 -48.15
N GLY A 14 5.89 9.60 -48.58
CA GLY A 14 7.14 10.25 -48.29
C GLY A 14 7.59 10.03 -46.84
N SER A 15 8.26 11.01 -46.27
CA SER A 15 8.67 10.97 -44.86
C SER A 15 7.52 11.37 -43.94
N VAL A 16 7.08 10.44 -43.09
CA VAL A 16 5.97 10.63 -42.17
C VAL A 16 6.44 10.28 -40.75
N GLU A 17 6.11 11.12 -39.80
CA GLU A 17 6.30 10.85 -38.38
C GLU A 17 5.05 10.13 -37.85
N CYS A 18 5.26 8.92 -37.32
CA CYS A 18 4.20 8.15 -36.68
C CYS A 18 4.35 8.18 -35.16
N ARG A 19 3.19 8.28 -34.47
CA ARG A 19 3.14 8.15 -33.01
C ARG A 19 2.59 6.77 -32.65
N ILE A 20 3.24 6.12 -31.71
CA ILE A 20 2.76 4.91 -31.09
C ILE A 20 2.10 5.29 -29.78
N ILE A 21 0.80 5.03 -29.66
CA ILE A 21 -0.02 5.31 -28.48
C ILE A 21 -0.28 3.99 -27.78
N ILE A 22 0.00 3.92 -26.50
CA ILE A 22 -0.08 2.70 -25.69
C ILE A 22 -1.04 2.97 -24.53
N ASP A 23 -2.07 2.11 -24.40
CA ASP A 23 -2.98 2.14 -23.26
C ASP A 23 -2.27 1.64 -21.99
N SER A 24 -2.74 2.09 -20.83
CA SER A 24 -2.21 1.67 -19.54
C SER A 24 -2.30 0.15 -19.37
N ALA A 25 -1.29 -0.43 -18.73
CA ALA A 25 -1.35 -1.84 -18.34
C ALA A 25 -2.41 -2.06 -17.25
N LEU A 26 -3.23 -3.10 -17.44
CA LEU A 26 -4.27 -3.51 -16.49
C LEU A 26 -4.04 -4.94 -15.96
N ALA A 27 -2.83 -5.47 -16.16
CA ALA A 27 -2.48 -6.83 -15.78
C ALA A 27 -1.10 -6.89 -15.15
N VAL A 28 -0.84 -7.94 -14.39
CA VAL A 28 0.47 -8.22 -13.79
C VAL A 28 1.51 -8.66 -14.81
N THR A 29 1.06 -9.30 -15.88
CA THR A 29 1.94 -9.82 -16.93
C THR A 29 2.30 -8.74 -17.93
N SER A 30 3.55 -8.77 -18.39
CA SER A 30 3.97 -7.96 -19.54
C SER A 30 3.25 -8.42 -20.81
N ARG A 31 3.09 -7.49 -21.73
CA ARG A 31 2.58 -7.77 -23.07
C ARG A 31 3.47 -7.14 -24.11
N ASP A 32 3.50 -7.73 -25.28
CA ASP A 32 4.26 -7.23 -26.43
C ASP A 32 3.39 -7.23 -27.68
N ALA A 33 3.80 -6.39 -28.61
CA ALA A 33 3.21 -6.31 -29.94
C ALA A 33 4.28 -5.94 -30.96
N VAL A 34 4.09 -6.41 -32.17
CA VAL A 34 4.95 -6.08 -33.30
C VAL A 34 4.27 -5.02 -34.15
N VAL A 35 4.95 -3.89 -34.34
CA VAL A 35 4.55 -2.85 -35.29
C VAL A 35 5.35 -3.04 -36.56
N ARG A 36 4.66 -3.31 -37.65
CA ARG A 36 5.28 -3.50 -38.97
C ARG A 36 5.08 -2.27 -39.84
N ILE A 37 6.17 -1.77 -40.41
CA ILE A 37 6.17 -0.73 -41.43
C ILE A 37 6.54 -1.39 -42.74
N GLU A 38 5.69 -1.21 -43.75
CA GLU A 38 5.88 -1.78 -45.08
C GLU A 38 5.80 -0.69 -46.15
N ASN A 39 6.78 -0.72 -47.08
CA ASN A 39 6.68 0.10 -48.29
C ASN A 39 5.88 -0.64 -49.33
N GLN A 40 4.71 -0.08 -49.70
CA GLN A 40 3.77 -0.71 -50.59
C GLN A 40 4.28 -0.81 -52.05
N VAL A 41 5.30 0.00 -52.42
CA VAL A 41 5.89 0.01 -53.75
C VAL A 41 7.05 -0.99 -53.84
N THR A 42 7.96 -0.98 -52.91
CA THR A 42 9.17 -1.84 -52.90
C THR A 42 8.98 -3.18 -52.21
N GLY A 43 7.97 -3.28 -51.33
CA GLY A 43 7.76 -4.44 -50.49
C GLY A 43 8.71 -4.52 -49.27
N ASP A 44 9.57 -3.51 -49.10
CA ASP A 44 10.47 -3.47 -47.94
C ASP A 44 9.68 -3.33 -46.63
N ARG A 45 10.10 -4.05 -45.60
CA ARG A 45 9.47 -4.01 -44.28
C ARG A 45 10.48 -3.87 -43.16
N LYS A 46 9.98 -3.25 -42.09
CA LYS A 46 10.70 -3.16 -40.82
C LYS A 46 9.75 -3.42 -39.70
N ASP A 47 10.16 -4.30 -38.78
CA ASP A 47 9.38 -4.65 -37.60
C ASP A 47 9.99 -4.01 -36.34
N PHE A 48 9.13 -3.50 -35.47
CA PHE A 48 9.49 -3.02 -34.14
C PHE A 48 8.69 -3.80 -33.10
N THR A 49 9.36 -4.27 -32.08
CA THR A 49 8.69 -4.86 -30.94
C THR A 49 8.45 -3.80 -29.87
N VAL A 50 7.18 -3.62 -29.48
CA VAL A 50 6.79 -2.75 -28.36
C VAL A 50 6.46 -3.66 -27.19
N LYS A 51 7.19 -3.53 -26.10
CA LYS A 51 6.96 -4.28 -24.86
C LYS A 51 6.44 -3.34 -23.80
N GLN A 52 5.34 -3.74 -23.14
CA GLN A 52 4.80 -3.06 -21.99
C GLN A 52 4.87 -3.97 -20.78
N GLU A 53 5.56 -3.52 -19.73
CA GLU A 53 5.62 -4.24 -18.47
C GLU A 53 4.27 -4.12 -17.74
N GLY A 54 3.88 -5.21 -17.08
CA GLY A 54 2.71 -5.23 -16.21
C GLY A 54 3.02 -4.63 -14.84
N PHE A 55 1.98 -4.45 -14.03
CA PHE A 55 2.13 -4.09 -12.63
C PHE A 55 2.15 -5.37 -11.78
N PRO A 56 3.28 -5.73 -11.14
CA PRO A 56 3.30 -6.84 -10.20
C PRO A 56 2.35 -6.56 -9.04
N TYR A 57 1.76 -7.60 -8.45
CA TYR A 57 0.96 -7.47 -7.24
C TYR A 57 1.81 -6.89 -6.12
N GLN A 58 1.22 -6.00 -5.35
CA GLN A 58 1.92 -5.27 -4.30
C GLN A 58 1.01 -5.02 -3.10
N ILE A 59 1.57 -5.23 -1.91
CA ILE A 59 1.09 -4.70 -0.63
C ILE A 59 2.32 -4.14 0.08
N THR A 60 2.41 -2.83 0.24
CA THR A 60 3.56 -2.19 0.85
C THR A 60 3.09 -1.11 1.82
N LEU A 61 3.55 -1.17 3.07
CA LEU A 61 3.25 -0.17 4.08
C LEU A 61 4.24 0.99 4.00
N ASP A 62 3.78 2.20 4.33
CA ASP A 62 4.60 3.41 4.36
C ASP A 62 5.60 3.44 5.54
N LYS A 63 5.37 2.59 6.54
CA LYS A 63 6.21 2.48 7.74
C LYS A 63 6.25 1.04 8.27
N PRO A 64 7.41 0.57 8.77
CA PRO A 64 7.54 -0.78 9.31
C PRO A 64 7.12 -0.88 10.77
N GLU A 65 7.14 0.23 11.51
CA GLU A 65 6.84 0.25 12.94
C GLU A 65 6.23 1.56 13.40
N VAL A 66 5.48 1.49 14.48
CA VAL A 66 4.89 2.63 15.19
C VAL A 66 5.13 2.47 16.68
N ASN A 67 5.67 3.51 17.32
CA ASN A 67 5.87 3.57 18.77
C ASN A 67 4.85 4.53 19.37
N LEU A 68 4.00 4.03 20.27
CA LEU A 68 2.94 4.79 20.90
C LEU A 68 3.35 5.18 22.33
N VAL A 69 2.97 6.37 22.73
CA VAL A 69 3.04 6.78 24.14
C VAL A 69 2.00 6.04 24.97
N SER A 70 2.19 5.97 26.30
CA SER A 70 1.21 5.31 27.18
C SER A 70 -0.12 6.04 27.24
N TYR A 71 -0.10 7.36 27.20
CA TYR A 71 -1.26 8.23 27.31
C TYR A 71 -1.22 9.37 26.30
N ALA A 72 -2.35 9.64 25.71
CA ALA A 72 -2.65 10.86 24.96
C ALA A 72 -4.14 11.21 25.12
N LYS A 73 -4.54 12.42 24.76
CA LYS A 73 -5.95 12.79 24.74
C LYS A 73 -6.72 11.92 23.73
N LEU A 74 -7.99 11.70 23.98
CA LEU A 74 -8.80 10.77 23.19
C LEU A 74 -8.73 11.02 21.67
N ASN A 75 -8.77 12.28 21.26
CA ASN A 75 -8.70 12.66 19.84
C ASN A 75 -7.30 12.51 19.22
N GLU A 76 -6.27 12.32 20.02
CA GLU A 76 -4.88 12.13 19.59
C GLU A 76 -4.46 10.66 19.55
N ARG A 77 -5.29 9.74 20.10
CA ARG A 77 -5.01 8.30 20.16
C ARG A 77 -5.32 7.59 18.86
N LYS A 78 -4.76 8.07 17.77
CA LYS A 78 -4.92 7.50 16.42
C LYS A 78 -3.67 7.71 15.60
N PHE A 79 -3.48 6.86 14.61
CA PHE A 79 -2.48 7.01 13.56
C PHE A 79 -2.94 6.34 12.28
N ASP A 80 -2.43 6.82 11.17
CA ASP A 80 -2.71 6.26 9.86
C ASP A 80 -1.52 5.46 9.36
N VAL A 81 -1.82 4.34 8.71
CA VAL A 81 -0.87 3.56 7.92
C VAL A 81 -1.34 3.61 6.47
N LYS A 82 -0.46 4.04 5.59
CA LYS A 82 -0.73 4.09 4.16
C LYS A 82 -0.25 2.81 3.52
N VAL A 83 -1.17 2.11 2.89
CA VAL A 83 -0.92 0.85 2.19
C VAL A 83 -0.94 1.10 0.70
N LYS A 84 0.20 0.93 0.05
CA LYS A 84 0.28 0.97 -1.41
C LYS A 84 0.00 -0.41 -1.96
N THR A 85 -1.11 -0.56 -2.67
CA THR A 85 -1.58 -1.86 -3.11
C THR A 85 -2.37 -1.81 -4.41
N ASN A 86 -2.35 -2.92 -5.13
CA ASN A 86 -3.19 -3.20 -6.29
C ASN A 86 -3.94 -4.53 -6.16
N VAL A 87 -4.04 -5.05 -4.95
CA VAL A 87 -4.85 -6.23 -4.63
C VAL A 87 -5.67 -5.96 -3.37
N PRO A 88 -6.86 -6.55 -3.25
CA PRO A 88 -7.61 -6.53 -2.00
C PRO A 88 -6.82 -7.19 -0.87
N PHE A 89 -6.81 -6.57 0.28
CA PHE A 89 -6.13 -7.06 1.47
C PHE A 89 -7.03 -7.01 2.68
N GLU A 90 -6.65 -7.74 3.70
CA GLU A 90 -7.27 -7.74 5.02
C GLU A 90 -6.22 -7.46 6.10
N VAL A 91 -6.68 -6.86 7.18
CA VAL A 91 -5.86 -6.56 8.35
C VAL A 91 -6.06 -7.68 9.37
N GLU A 92 -5.01 -8.40 9.68
CA GLU A 92 -5.01 -9.42 10.72
C GLU A 92 -4.57 -8.81 12.04
N LEU A 93 -5.56 -8.48 12.87
CA LEU A 93 -5.36 -7.94 14.21
C LEU A 93 -5.38 -9.08 15.22
N PRO A 94 -4.26 -9.35 15.93
CA PRO A 94 -4.21 -10.39 16.96
C PRO A 94 -5.25 -10.14 18.06
N GLU A 95 -5.81 -11.20 18.61
CA GLU A 95 -6.88 -11.15 19.60
C GLU A 95 -6.49 -10.38 20.87
N ASP A 96 -5.26 -10.56 21.34
CA ASP A 96 -4.71 -9.82 22.49
C ASP A 96 -4.57 -8.32 22.20
N ALA A 97 -4.18 -7.95 21.00
CA ALA A 97 -4.08 -6.57 20.57
C ALA A 97 -5.46 -5.92 20.36
N ALA A 98 -6.47 -6.68 19.98
CA ALA A 98 -7.84 -6.18 19.80
C ALA A 98 -8.46 -5.61 21.07
N GLN A 99 -7.89 -5.92 22.24
CA GLN A 99 -8.32 -5.35 23.52
C GLN A 99 -7.94 -3.88 23.69
N TRP A 100 -6.93 -3.42 22.99
CA TRP A 100 -6.45 -2.04 23.13
C TRP A 100 -6.24 -1.31 21.81
N LEU A 101 -6.41 -1.99 20.69
CA LEU A 101 -6.21 -1.47 19.35
C LEU A 101 -7.40 -1.82 18.46
N THR A 102 -7.87 -0.85 17.71
CA THR A 102 -8.91 -1.01 16.69
C THR A 102 -8.48 -0.34 15.40
N TYR A 103 -9.11 -0.71 14.29
CA TYR A 103 -8.82 -0.08 13.00
C TYR A 103 -10.10 0.15 12.19
N THR A 104 -10.00 1.11 11.29
CA THR A 104 -10.99 1.36 10.24
C THR A 104 -10.27 1.52 8.91
N MET A 105 -10.88 1.08 7.84
CA MET A 105 -10.37 1.24 6.49
C MET A 105 -11.52 1.47 5.51
N PRO A 106 -11.27 2.18 4.41
CA PRO A 106 -12.28 2.37 3.38
C PRO A 106 -12.59 1.05 2.66
N GLU A 107 -13.74 1.01 2.00
CA GLU A 107 -14.07 -0.09 1.10
C GLU A 107 -13.06 -0.18 -0.05
N LEU A 108 -12.57 -1.39 -0.31
CA LEU A 108 -11.54 -1.62 -1.31
C LEU A 108 -12.16 -1.98 -2.66
N ASN A 109 -12.21 -1.01 -3.56
CA ASN A 109 -12.57 -1.19 -4.97
C ASN A 109 -11.29 -1.20 -5.82
N LEU A 110 -10.54 -2.31 -5.77
CA LEU A 110 -9.26 -2.46 -6.43
C LEU A 110 -9.35 -3.45 -7.59
N ASP A 111 -8.90 -3.02 -8.76
CA ASP A 111 -8.68 -3.90 -9.90
C ASP A 111 -7.32 -4.60 -9.73
N ARG A 112 -7.34 -5.93 -9.76
CA ARG A 112 -6.13 -6.75 -9.61
C ARG A 112 -5.13 -6.46 -10.73
N GLY A 113 -3.88 -6.21 -10.34
CA GLY A 113 -2.81 -5.98 -11.29
C GLY A 113 -2.83 -4.61 -11.98
N ALA A 114 -3.76 -3.74 -11.60
CA ALA A 114 -3.74 -2.35 -12.00
C ALA A 114 -2.61 -1.57 -11.31
N ARG A 115 -2.49 -0.29 -11.63
CA ARG A 115 -1.56 0.60 -10.94
C ARG A 115 -1.86 0.59 -9.44
N PRO A 116 -0.85 0.38 -8.57
CA PRO A 116 -1.04 0.44 -7.13
C PRO A 116 -1.61 1.78 -6.68
N ARG A 117 -2.53 1.73 -5.73
CA ARG A 117 -3.15 2.89 -5.09
C ARG A 117 -2.80 2.92 -3.62
N GLU A 118 -2.85 4.08 -3.04
CA GLU A 118 -2.65 4.29 -1.62
C GLU A 118 -3.99 4.22 -0.88
N VAL A 119 -4.05 3.34 0.12
CA VAL A 119 -5.21 3.15 1.00
C VAL A 119 -4.77 3.49 2.42
N ALA A 120 -5.49 4.40 3.08
CA ALA A 120 -5.24 4.75 4.47
C ALA A 120 -6.02 3.84 5.40
N VAL A 121 -5.33 3.16 6.30
CA VAL A 121 -5.89 2.39 7.41
C VAL A 121 -5.66 3.20 8.67
N THR A 122 -6.74 3.56 9.36
CA THR A 122 -6.67 4.35 10.60
C THR A 122 -6.78 3.43 11.80
N PHE A 123 -5.76 3.46 12.65
CA PHE A 123 -5.75 2.76 13.92
C PHE A 123 -6.08 3.71 15.07
N ARG A 124 -6.83 3.20 16.04
CA ARG A 124 -7.10 3.87 17.31
C ARG A 124 -6.65 2.99 18.46
N TRP A 125 -6.09 3.60 19.49
CA TRP A 125 -5.49 2.87 20.60
C TRP A 125 -5.97 3.39 21.95
N ASN A 126 -5.96 2.50 22.94
CA ASN A 126 -6.31 2.81 24.32
C ASN A 126 -5.06 3.14 25.14
N VAL A 127 -5.25 3.89 26.21
CA VAL A 127 -4.20 4.17 27.19
C VAL A 127 -3.67 2.87 27.79
N ASN A 128 -2.35 2.81 27.96
CA ASN A 128 -1.72 1.73 28.71
C ASN A 128 -1.56 2.16 30.16
N PHE A 129 -2.33 1.55 31.06
CA PHE A 129 -2.27 1.79 32.50
C PHE A 129 -1.30 0.87 33.24
N ASN A 130 -0.67 -0.07 32.53
CA ASN A 130 0.26 -1.04 33.10
C ASN A 130 1.67 -0.44 33.19
N GLN A 131 2.42 -0.90 34.16
CA GLN A 131 3.83 -0.51 34.31
C GLN A 131 4.77 -1.22 33.33
N GLU A 132 4.22 -2.09 32.49
CA GLU A 132 4.94 -2.74 31.42
C GLU A 132 4.44 -2.23 30.06
N GLY A 133 5.37 -2.07 29.13
CA GLY A 133 5.04 -1.79 27.76
C GLY A 133 4.32 -2.97 27.12
N ARG A 134 3.60 -2.73 26.03
CA ARG A 134 2.93 -3.75 25.24
C ARG A 134 3.15 -3.54 23.75
N GLY A 135 2.98 -4.57 22.97
CA GLY A 135 3.18 -4.50 21.54
C GLY A 135 2.49 -5.62 20.81
N THR A 136 2.49 -5.50 19.51
CA THR A 136 1.92 -6.49 18.59
C THR A 136 2.51 -6.35 17.21
N VAL A 137 2.31 -7.38 16.39
CA VAL A 137 2.60 -7.36 14.96
C VAL A 137 1.29 -7.57 14.20
N ILE A 138 0.97 -6.65 13.31
CA ILE A 138 -0.22 -6.69 12.48
C ILE A 138 0.18 -7.08 11.07
N ASN A 139 -0.46 -8.12 10.53
CA ASN A 139 -0.25 -8.56 9.16
C ASN A 139 -1.31 -7.95 8.23
N PHE A 140 -0.85 -7.52 7.07
CA PHE A 140 -1.68 -7.07 5.95
C PHE A 140 -1.59 -8.15 4.88
N ASN A 141 -2.60 -9.00 4.82
CA ASN A 141 -2.60 -10.19 3.98
C ASN A 141 -3.46 -9.97 2.73
N PRO A 142 -3.05 -10.52 1.56
CA PRO A 142 -3.96 -10.55 0.42
C PRO A 142 -5.19 -11.39 0.75
N VAL A 143 -6.37 -10.92 0.37
CA VAL A 143 -7.62 -11.68 0.56
C VAL A 143 -7.58 -13.00 -0.19
N ASP A 144 -6.98 -13.00 -1.39
CA ASP A 144 -6.77 -14.20 -2.20
C ASP A 144 -5.34 -14.72 -2.04
N ALA A 145 -5.10 -15.44 -0.97
CA ALA A 145 -3.80 -16.06 -0.67
C ALA A 145 -3.40 -17.16 -1.68
N GLY A 146 -4.35 -17.74 -2.40
CA GLY A 146 -4.09 -18.77 -3.40
C GLY A 146 -3.35 -18.24 -4.62
N ILE A 147 -3.52 -16.96 -4.94
CA ILE A 147 -2.84 -16.31 -6.07
C ILE A 147 -1.44 -15.81 -5.68
N VAL A 148 -1.29 -15.26 -4.47
CA VAL A 148 -0.05 -14.58 -4.04
C VAL A 148 0.20 -14.85 -2.55
N PRO A 149 0.45 -16.10 -2.15
CA PRO A 149 0.50 -16.49 -0.74
C PRO A 149 1.62 -15.82 0.07
N SER A 150 2.69 -15.36 -0.59
CA SER A 150 3.81 -14.67 0.05
C SER A 150 3.70 -13.14 0.03
N LEU A 151 2.67 -12.61 -0.61
CA LEU A 151 2.45 -11.17 -0.72
C LEU A 151 1.76 -10.65 0.54
N LYS A 152 2.54 -10.38 1.54
CA LYS A 152 2.07 -9.76 2.78
C LYS A 152 3.10 -8.77 3.27
N ASP A 153 2.63 -7.78 4.02
CA ASP A 153 3.49 -6.88 4.76
C ASP A 153 3.02 -6.82 6.21
N ASN A 154 3.86 -6.42 7.10
CA ASN A 154 3.54 -6.35 8.51
C ASN A 154 3.95 -5.03 9.15
N LEU A 155 3.24 -4.66 10.22
CA LEU A 155 3.48 -3.47 11.02
C LEU A 155 3.72 -3.90 12.46
N LYS A 156 4.87 -3.50 13.00
CA LYS A 156 5.17 -3.66 14.42
C LYS A 156 4.67 -2.43 15.18
N ILE A 157 3.84 -2.66 16.19
CA ILE A 157 3.35 -1.60 17.08
C ILE A 157 3.84 -1.89 18.49
N SER A 158 4.41 -0.87 19.12
CA SER A 158 4.78 -0.88 20.55
C SER A 158 4.12 0.29 21.25
N GLN A 159 3.78 0.10 22.52
CA GLN A 159 3.25 1.16 23.38
C GLN A 159 4.02 1.18 24.68
N ASP A 160 4.42 2.38 25.08
CA ASP A 160 5.15 2.61 26.32
C ASP A 160 4.36 2.18 27.56
N PRO A 161 5.04 1.82 28.66
CA PRO A 161 4.41 1.59 29.94
C PRO A 161 3.82 2.89 30.49
N ALA A 162 2.89 2.76 31.44
CA ALA A 162 2.34 3.90 32.17
C ALA A 162 3.47 4.70 32.86
N GLU A 163 3.35 6.01 32.82
CA GLU A 163 4.30 6.88 33.52
C GLU A 163 4.17 6.70 35.04
N THR A 164 5.30 6.70 35.71
CA THR A 164 5.35 6.65 37.18
C THR A 164 5.12 8.04 37.75
N ILE A 165 4.12 8.16 38.60
CA ILE A 165 3.85 9.39 39.36
C ILE A 165 4.54 9.29 40.69
N GLU A 166 5.47 10.20 40.96
CA GLU A 166 6.13 10.33 42.28
C GLU A 166 5.27 11.24 43.16
N ILE A 167 4.93 10.74 44.34
CA ILE A 167 4.22 11.51 45.35
C ILE A 167 5.25 11.90 46.43
N GLY A 168 5.56 13.20 46.49
CA GLY A 168 6.42 13.76 47.51
C GLY A 168 5.64 14.38 48.64
N VAL A 169 6.09 14.18 49.86
CA VAL A 169 5.55 14.86 51.03
C VAL A 169 6.53 15.95 51.44
N LYS A 170 6.09 17.20 51.44
CA LYS A 170 6.87 18.34 51.86
C LYS A 170 6.22 18.97 53.08
N GLY A 171 6.84 18.78 54.25
CA GLY A 171 6.25 19.18 55.53
C GLY A 171 4.99 18.35 55.81
N ASP A 172 3.95 19.02 56.26
CA ASP A 172 2.63 18.37 56.58
C ASP A 172 1.67 18.30 55.37
N SER A 173 2.13 18.63 54.18
CA SER A 173 1.29 18.61 52.99
C SER A 173 1.77 17.60 51.97
N LEU A 174 0.81 16.90 51.35
CA LEU A 174 1.06 15.99 50.25
C LEU A 174 1.02 16.78 48.93
N ALA A 175 2.15 16.75 48.19
CA ALA A 175 2.22 17.31 46.84
C ALA A 175 2.31 16.17 45.84
N ILE A 176 1.46 16.21 44.80
CA ILE A 176 1.52 15.30 43.65
C ILE A 176 2.33 16.01 42.57
N VAL A 177 3.45 15.41 42.21
CA VAL A 177 4.32 15.88 41.12
C VAL A 177 4.11 14.92 39.94
N ALA A 178 3.62 15.46 38.83
CA ALA A 178 3.41 14.72 37.60
C ALA A 178 4.52 15.01 36.56
#